data_bc771e6065213934bfd9092e4bc8de9f
#
_entry.id   bc771e6065213934bfd9092e4bc8de9f
#
_cell.length_a   1.000
_cell.length_b   1.000
_cell.length_c   1.000
_cell.angle_alpha   90.00
_cell.angle_beta   90.00
_cell.angle_gamma   90.00
#
_symmetry.space_group_name_H-M   'P 1'
#
loop_
_entity.id
_entity.type
_entity.pdbx_description
1 polymer ?
#
loop_
_entity_poly.entity_id
_entity_poly.type
_entity_poly.pdbx_seq_one_letter_code
_entity_poly.pdbx_strand_id
1 'polypeptide(L)'
;MAWLMVFLWAALLLLGVPVLVLALQVGAAWPRRADGLPLQMPDVPVGPTPRIAVLVPAHDEAVVIGQTVRRLRDALTPQDVLCVVADNCGDDTARIAREAGAQVAERFDAQRRGKGYALDHGVRHLSALEWAPDALLIVDADCTVATAGGLHGLARLALAQGRPVQALDLMHAPEGAGLKLRVAAFAWRVKNWVRPLGALAMGWPCQLMGTGMAFPWAMARQMPLASGELVEDMQLGMALALTGTPPLFCPQVLVSSEFPDAASAVQSQRRRWEHGHLGMIVRHVPRLFGQAIARRDGRLLALALDLAVPPLALLVLLLLAVNALALLTALLGGGAAPLVLAMACLALLAAGILAAWWGWGRAVVSARDLLAVPWYVLSKLPLYLGYWFKRQKEWVRTDRE
;
A
#
# COMPACT_ATOMS: atom_id res chain seq x y z
N MET A 1 19.27 33.86 14.15
CA MET A 1 17.97 34.16 13.49
C MET A 1 17.98 33.80 11.99
N ALA A 2 18.93 34.30 11.18
CA ALA A 2 18.93 34.03 9.73
C ALA A 2 18.93 32.53 9.35
N TRP A 3 19.81 31.72 9.91
CA TRP A 3 19.86 30.27 9.66
C TRP A 3 18.56 29.55 10.06
N LEU A 4 17.92 29.98 11.13
CA LEU A 4 16.65 29.40 11.57
C LEU A 4 15.52 29.72 10.59
N MET A 5 15.51 30.92 10.01
CA MET A 5 14.58 31.32 8.96
C MET A 5 14.79 30.51 7.68
N VAL A 6 16.04 30.32 7.24
CA VAL A 6 16.35 29.47 6.08
C VAL A 6 15.88 28.03 6.32
N PHE A 7 16.14 27.48 7.50
CA PHE A 7 15.66 26.13 7.87
C PHE A 7 14.11 26.04 7.84
N LEU A 8 13.41 27.05 8.40
CA LEU A 8 11.96 27.09 8.40
C LEU A 8 11.37 27.11 6.99
N TRP A 9 11.91 27.96 6.11
CA TRP A 9 11.44 28.02 4.72
C TRP A 9 11.72 26.71 3.98
N ALA A 10 12.88 26.09 4.18
CA ALA A 10 13.21 24.80 3.59
C ALA A 10 12.26 23.70 4.10
N ALA A 11 11.98 23.66 5.41
CA ALA A 11 11.05 22.71 6.00
C ALA A 11 9.61 22.91 5.49
N LEU A 12 9.16 24.16 5.35
CA LEU A 12 7.84 24.47 4.81
C LEU A 12 7.70 24.07 3.34
N LEU A 13 8.72 24.30 2.53
CA LEU A 13 8.73 23.82 1.13
C LEU A 13 8.68 22.29 1.06
N LEU A 14 9.52 21.62 1.87
CA LEU A 14 9.58 20.16 1.90
C LEU A 14 8.26 19.52 2.35
N LEU A 15 7.60 20.07 3.37
CA LEU A 15 6.33 19.56 3.90
C LEU A 15 5.12 20.05 3.11
N GLY A 16 5.19 21.20 2.47
CA GLY A 16 4.12 21.76 1.66
C GLY A 16 3.80 20.88 0.44
N VAL A 17 4.83 20.28 -0.18
CA VAL A 17 4.64 19.39 -1.34
C VAL A 17 3.75 18.18 -0.99
N PRO A 18 4.05 17.34 0.02
CA PRO A 18 3.18 16.22 0.36
C PRO A 18 1.78 16.65 0.84
N VAL A 19 1.64 17.81 1.48
CA VAL A 19 0.31 18.36 1.84
C VAL A 19 -0.50 18.69 0.60
N LEU A 20 0.09 19.37 -0.37
CA LEU A 20 -0.56 19.69 -1.64
C LEU A 20 -0.93 18.43 -2.42
N VAL A 21 -0.02 17.46 -2.51
CA VAL A 21 -0.28 16.18 -3.18
C VAL A 21 -1.47 15.46 -2.56
N LEU A 22 -1.49 15.35 -1.22
CA LEU A 22 -2.63 14.75 -0.51
C LEU A 22 -3.94 15.50 -0.77
N ALA A 23 -3.93 16.84 -0.68
CA ALA A 23 -5.11 17.66 -0.93
C ALA A 23 -5.63 17.49 -2.36
N LEU A 24 -4.74 17.49 -3.36
CA LEU A 24 -5.08 17.24 -4.76
C LEU A 24 -5.67 15.84 -4.95
N GLN A 25 -5.07 14.81 -4.37
CA GLN A 25 -5.57 13.43 -4.46
C GLN A 25 -6.96 13.31 -3.82
N VAL A 26 -7.18 13.88 -2.63
CA VAL A 26 -8.50 13.86 -1.98
C VAL A 26 -9.53 14.65 -2.79
N GLY A 27 -9.17 15.84 -3.28
CA GLY A 27 -10.04 16.66 -4.11
C GLY A 27 -10.43 15.96 -5.42
N ALA A 28 -9.48 15.35 -6.11
CA ALA A 28 -9.71 14.61 -7.35
C ALA A 28 -10.53 13.32 -7.15
N ALA A 29 -10.43 12.68 -5.96
CA ALA A 29 -11.26 11.53 -5.61
C ALA A 29 -12.71 11.92 -5.30
N TRP A 30 -12.96 13.16 -4.86
CA TRP A 30 -14.25 13.61 -4.31
C TRP A 30 -15.48 13.34 -5.19
N PRO A 31 -15.46 13.56 -6.52
CA PRO A 31 -16.62 13.26 -7.37
C PRO A 31 -17.02 11.78 -7.38
N ARG A 32 -16.07 10.88 -7.09
CA ARG A 32 -16.25 9.42 -7.09
C ARG A 32 -16.67 8.82 -5.75
N ARG A 33 -16.87 9.63 -4.69
CA ARG A 33 -17.20 9.16 -3.34
C ARG A 33 -18.59 8.49 -3.23
N ALA A 34 -19.49 8.82 -4.14
CA ALA A 34 -20.87 8.33 -4.12
C ALA A 34 -21.04 6.93 -4.74
N ASP A 35 -19.99 6.44 -5.43
CA ASP A 35 -20.12 5.21 -6.24
C ASP A 35 -20.18 3.92 -5.41
N GLY A 36 -20.00 4.01 -4.08
CA GLY A 36 -20.06 2.84 -3.20
C GLY A 36 -18.98 1.79 -3.49
N LEU A 37 -19.09 0.62 -2.87
CA LEU A 37 -18.30 -0.57 -3.19
C LEU A 37 -19.23 -1.75 -3.46
N PRO A 38 -18.93 -2.61 -4.45
CA PRO A 38 -17.90 -2.47 -5.48
C PRO A 38 -18.35 -1.55 -6.63
N LEU A 39 -17.41 -0.75 -7.16
CA LEU A 39 -17.61 0.00 -8.39
C LEU A 39 -17.77 -0.98 -9.57
N GLN A 40 -18.51 -0.57 -10.63
CA GLN A 40 -18.58 -1.40 -11.84
C GLN A 40 -17.21 -1.51 -12.50
N MET A 41 -16.88 -2.71 -12.98
CA MET A 41 -15.64 -2.92 -13.73
C MET A 41 -15.59 -1.97 -14.92
N PRO A 42 -14.44 -1.34 -15.23
CA PRO A 42 -14.31 -0.55 -16.43
C PRO A 42 -14.67 -1.42 -17.64
N ASP A 43 -15.19 -0.80 -18.69
CA ASP A 43 -15.43 -1.46 -19.97
C ASP A 43 -14.10 -1.99 -20.53
N VAL A 44 -13.73 -3.20 -20.11
CA VAL A 44 -12.62 -3.93 -20.70
C VAL A 44 -13.20 -4.69 -21.87
N PRO A 45 -12.56 -4.65 -23.05
CA PRO A 45 -13.06 -5.37 -24.22
C PRO A 45 -13.44 -6.81 -23.86
N VAL A 46 -14.66 -7.20 -24.20
CA VAL A 46 -15.16 -8.56 -23.98
C VAL A 46 -14.35 -9.47 -24.90
N GLY A 47 -13.43 -10.20 -24.32
CA GLY A 47 -12.58 -11.18 -24.99
C GLY A 47 -12.70 -12.54 -24.29
N PRO A 48 -12.00 -13.56 -24.78
CA PRO A 48 -11.93 -14.86 -24.12
C PRO A 48 -11.43 -14.67 -22.68
N THR A 49 -11.94 -15.50 -21.76
CA THR A 49 -11.49 -15.47 -20.37
C THR A 49 -10.02 -15.84 -20.31
N PRO A 50 -9.14 -14.95 -19.80
CA PRO A 50 -7.71 -15.25 -19.72
C PRO A 50 -7.48 -16.40 -18.75
N ARG A 51 -6.51 -17.24 -19.03
CA ARG A 51 -5.98 -18.23 -18.08
C ARG A 51 -5.13 -17.51 -17.05
N ILE A 52 -5.41 -17.69 -15.79
CA ILE A 52 -4.69 -16.99 -14.73
C ILE A 52 -3.97 -17.95 -13.80
N ALA A 53 -2.80 -17.52 -13.31
CA ALA A 53 -2.16 -18.10 -12.15
C ALA A 53 -2.36 -17.17 -10.96
N VAL A 54 -2.92 -17.70 -9.87
CA VAL A 54 -2.98 -16.98 -8.59
C VAL A 54 -1.87 -17.52 -7.69
N LEU A 55 -0.95 -16.64 -7.28
CA LEU A 55 0.18 -16.95 -6.42
C LEU A 55 -0.07 -16.40 -5.03
N VAL A 56 -0.01 -17.29 -4.04
CA VAL A 56 -0.25 -16.97 -2.62
C VAL A 56 1.03 -17.26 -1.83
N PRO A 57 1.81 -16.24 -1.45
CA PRO A 57 2.93 -16.43 -0.53
C PRO A 57 2.40 -16.66 0.89
N ALA A 58 2.91 -17.69 1.58
CA ALA A 58 2.50 -18.07 2.92
C ALA A 58 3.71 -18.42 3.79
N HIS A 59 3.73 -17.95 5.04
CA HIS A 59 4.73 -18.30 6.04
C HIS A 59 4.06 -18.49 7.39
N ASP A 60 3.91 -19.76 7.83
CA ASP A 60 3.21 -20.15 9.05
C ASP A 60 1.76 -19.58 9.13
N GLU A 61 0.97 -19.86 8.11
CA GLU A 61 -0.42 -19.38 7.96
C GLU A 61 -1.45 -20.51 8.07
N ALA A 62 -1.15 -21.58 8.83
CA ALA A 62 -2.01 -22.77 8.97
C ALA A 62 -3.46 -22.41 9.39
N VAL A 63 -3.63 -21.35 10.19
CA VAL A 63 -4.94 -20.92 10.71
C VAL A 63 -5.87 -20.41 9.60
N VAL A 64 -5.34 -19.70 8.60
CA VAL A 64 -6.13 -18.98 7.60
C VAL A 64 -6.04 -19.56 6.20
N ILE A 65 -4.93 -20.20 5.83
CA ILE A 65 -4.63 -20.61 4.46
C ILE A 65 -5.70 -21.52 3.84
N GLY A 66 -6.25 -22.45 4.61
CA GLY A 66 -7.28 -23.39 4.10
C GLY A 66 -8.56 -22.68 3.66
N GLN A 67 -8.98 -21.66 4.38
CA GLN A 67 -10.16 -20.87 4.01
C GLN A 67 -9.88 -19.98 2.78
N THR A 68 -8.72 -19.34 2.77
CA THR A 68 -8.29 -18.50 1.64
C THR A 68 -8.20 -19.30 0.34
N VAL A 69 -7.57 -20.48 0.39
CA VAL A 69 -7.47 -21.37 -0.78
C VAL A 69 -8.85 -21.78 -1.29
N ARG A 70 -9.78 -22.20 -0.41
CA ARG A 70 -11.14 -22.57 -0.85
C ARG A 70 -11.85 -21.41 -1.52
N ARG A 71 -11.84 -20.20 -0.92
CA ARG A 71 -12.48 -19.00 -1.48
C ARG A 71 -11.89 -18.61 -2.84
N LEU A 72 -10.57 -18.69 -2.98
CA LEU A 72 -9.91 -18.40 -4.26
C LEU A 72 -10.29 -19.44 -5.31
N ARG A 73 -10.32 -20.73 -4.95
CA ARG A 73 -10.73 -21.79 -5.88
C ARG A 73 -12.16 -21.64 -6.39
N ASP A 74 -13.07 -21.22 -5.52
CA ASP A 74 -14.47 -20.95 -5.92
C ASP A 74 -14.59 -19.81 -6.95
N ALA A 75 -13.59 -18.93 -7.01
CA ALA A 75 -13.53 -17.81 -7.97
C ALA A 75 -12.74 -18.15 -9.25
N LEU A 76 -12.14 -19.35 -9.35
CA LEU A 76 -11.30 -19.77 -10.46
C LEU A 76 -12.04 -20.75 -11.39
N THR A 77 -11.62 -20.78 -12.65
CA THR A 77 -12.07 -21.76 -13.65
C THR A 77 -11.16 -23.00 -13.65
N PRO A 78 -11.58 -24.12 -14.26
CA PRO A 78 -10.72 -25.31 -14.40
C PRO A 78 -9.41 -25.09 -15.17
N GLN A 79 -9.32 -23.98 -15.94
CA GLN A 79 -8.13 -23.63 -16.71
C GLN A 79 -7.11 -22.83 -15.90
N ASP A 80 -7.47 -22.41 -14.70
CA ASP A 80 -6.63 -21.57 -13.85
C ASP A 80 -5.81 -22.39 -12.86
N VAL A 81 -4.69 -21.83 -12.42
CA VAL A 81 -3.83 -22.45 -11.41
C VAL A 81 -3.81 -21.58 -10.14
N LEU A 82 -4.05 -22.22 -9.00
CA LEU A 82 -3.80 -21.65 -7.69
C LEU A 82 -2.55 -22.29 -7.09
N CYS A 83 -1.51 -21.49 -6.88
CA CYS A 83 -0.23 -21.92 -6.32
C CYS A 83 0.03 -21.21 -4.99
N VAL A 84 0.21 -21.98 -3.93
CA VAL A 84 0.67 -21.51 -2.62
C VAL A 84 2.17 -21.74 -2.51
N VAL A 85 2.92 -20.71 -2.17
CA VAL A 85 4.34 -20.84 -1.80
C VAL A 85 4.46 -20.90 -0.29
N ALA A 86 4.68 -22.10 0.24
CA ALA A 86 4.96 -22.31 1.66
C ALA A 86 6.45 -22.01 1.91
N ASP A 87 6.74 -20.76 2.34
CA ASP A 87 8.11 -20.27 2.49
C ASP A 87 8.58 -20.37 3.94
N ASN A 88 9.55 -21.24 4.19
CA ASN A 88 10.13 -21.47 5.53
C ASN A 88 9.07 -21.78 6.60
N CYS A 89 8.00 -22.51 6.27
CA CYS A 89 6.97 -22.88 7.21
C CYS A 89 7.45 -23.94 8.19
N GLY A 90 7.15 -23.73 9.47
CA GLY A 90 7.34 -24.67 10.55
C GLY A 90 6.05 -25.34 11.00
N ASP A 91 4.90 -24.93 10.44
CA ASP A 91 3.57 -25.42 10.75
C ASP A 91 2.94 -26.24 9.59
N ASP A 92 1.66 -26.58 9.71
CA ASP A 92 0.91 -27.35 8.73
C ASP A 92 0.43 -26.56 7.49
N THR A 93 0.91 -25.35 7.25
CA THR A 93 0.48 -24.48 6.14
C THR A 93 0.49 -25.22 4.79
N ALA A 94 1.59 -25.89 4.44
CA ALA A 94 1.74 -26.58 3.17
C ALA A 94 0.74 -27.74 3.03
N ARG A 95 0.55 -28.54 4.09
CA ARG A 95 -0.40 -29.67 4.10
C ARG A 95 -1.84 -29.16 3.94
N ILE A 96 -2.24 -28.15 4.72
CA ILE A 96 -3.59 -27.59 4.69
C ILE A 96 -3.90 -26.97 3.32
N ALA A 97 -2.94 -26.27 2.71
CA ALA A 97 -3.11 -25.68 1.38
C ALA A 97 -3.34 -26.77 0.29
N ARG A 98 -2.60 -27.89 0.34
CA ARG A 98 -2.81 -29.03 -0.58
C ARG A 98 -4.18 -29.69 -0.39
N GLU A 99 -4.57 -29.94 0.84
CA GLU A 99 -5.88 -30.52 1.18
C GLU A 99 -7.04 -29.62 0.74
N ALA A 100 -6.85 -28.28 0.79
CA ALA A 100 -7.80 -27.31 0.26
C ALA A 100 -7.81 -27.24 -1.29
N GLY A 101 -6.84 -27.88 -1.97
CA GLY A 101 -6.79 -28.05 -3.42
C GLY A 101 -5.90 -27.04 -4.16
N ALA A 102 -4.93 -26.42 -3.51
CA ALA A 102 -3.89 -25.65 -4.17
C ALA A 102 -2.71 -26.52 -4.61
N GLN A 103 -2.02 -26.11 -5.68
CA GLN A 103 -0.65 -26.53 -5.90
C GLN A 103 0.23 -25.88 -4.84
N VAL A 104 1.22 -26.60 -4.29
CA VAL A 104 2.09 -26.05 -3.25
C VAL A 104 3.54 -26.22 -3.66
N ALA A 105 4.23 -25.07 -3.75
CA ALA A 105 5.67 -24.99 -3.87
C ALA A 105 6.27 -24.70 -2.49
N GLU A 106 7.04 -25.65 -1.94
CA GLU A 106 7.72 -25.44 -0.67
C GLU A 106 9.12 -24.87 -0.89
N ARG A 107 9.50 -23.91 -0.06
CA ARG A 107 10.81 -23.27 -0.08
C ARG A 107 11.38 -23.20 1.33
N PHE A 108 12.62 -23.68 1.47
CA PHE A 108 13.37 -23.62 2.73
C PHE A 108 14.72 -22.91 2.47
N ASP A 109 14.86 -21.69 2.93
CA ASP A 109 16.09 -20.89 2.81
C ASP A 109 16.20 -19.92 3.97
N ALA A 110 16.99 -20.27 4.98
CA ALA A 110 17.17 -19.49 6.19
C ALA A 110 17.90 -18.15 5.97
N GLN A 111 18.64 -18.01 4.86
CA GLN A 111 19.43 -16.81 4.56
C GLN A 111 18.63 -15.78 3.76
N ARG A 112 17.74 -16.21 2.88
CA ARG A 112 16.93 -15.34 2.00
C ARG A 112 15.48 -15.40 2.42
N ARG A 113 15.13 -14.65 3.45
CA ARG A 113 13.77 -14.55 4.00
C ARG A 113 13.03 -13.34 3.46
N GLY A 114 11.74 -13.47 3.26
CA GLY A 114 10.84 -12.38 2.87
C GLY A 114 9.96 -12.73 1.69
N LYS A 115 8.85 -12.00 1.58
CA LYS A 115 7.80 -12.22 0.58
C LYS A 115 8.32 -12.17 -0.85
N GLY A 116 9.27 -11.26 -1.15
CA GLY A 116 9.85 -11.16 -2.49
C GLY A 116 10.54 -12.44 -2.95
N TYR A 117 11.26 -13.13 -2.05
CA TYR A 117 11.88 -14.42 -2.37
C TYR A 117 10.87 -15.55 -2.56
N ALA A 118 9.78 -15.55 -1.77
CA ALA A 118 8.69 -16.50 -1.96
C ALA A 118 8.00 -16.29 -3.32
N LEU A 119 7.73 -15.05 -3.69
CA LEU A 119 7.15 -14.71 -5.00
C LEU A 119 8.05 -15.12 -6.16
N ASP A 120 9.36 -14.85 -6.08
CA ASP A 120 10.34 -15.28 -7.09
C ASP A 120 10.36 -16.82 -7.26
N HIS A 121 10.36 -17.54 -6.12
CA HIS A 121 10.28 -19.00 -6.14
C HIS A 121 8.99 -19.50 -6.81
N GLY A 122 7.84 -18.90 -6.48
CA GLY A 122 6.55 -19.26 -7.07
C GLY A 122 6.48 -18.98 -8.58
N VAL A 123 7.01 -17.87 -9.04
CA VAL A 123 7.08 -17.57 -10.49
C VAL A 123 7.96 -18.53 -11.22
N ARG A 124 9.10 -18.92 -10.64
CA ARG A 124 9.98 -19.98 -11.24
C ARG A 124 9.29 -21.33 -11.27
N HIS A 125 8.60 -21.71 -10.19
CA HIS A 125 7.82 -22.94 -10.14
C HIS A 125 6.76 -22.98 -11.24
N LEU A 126 5.95 -21.92 -11.36
CA LEU A 126 4.93 -21.80 -12.42
C LEU A 126 5.54 -21.78 -13.83
N SER A 127 6.72 -21.21 -14.01
CA SER A 127 7.43 -21.16 -15.30
C SER A 127 7.96 -22.53 -15.74
N ALA A 128 8.13 -23.47 -14.82
CA ALA A 128 8.59 -24.83 -15.11
C ALA A 128 7.43 -25.77 -15.49
N LEU A 129 6.18 -25.35 -15.34
CA LEU A 129 5.02 -26.12 -15.77
C LEU A 129 4.90 -26.10 -17.32
N GLU A 130 4.39 -27.15 -17.90
CA GLU A 130 4.07 -27.19 -19.36
C GLU A 130 2.92 -26.21 -19.71
N TRP A 131 2.16 -25.79 -18.71
CA TRP A 131 1.06 -24.85 -18.83
C TRP A 131 1.55 -23.41 -18.55
N ALA A 132 1.19 -22.48 -19.43
CA ALA A 132 1.52 -21.08 -19.27
C ALA A 132 0.25 -20.23 -19.09
N PRO A 133 0.15 -19.41 -18.03
CA PRO A 133 -0.96 -18.47 -17.88
C PRO A 133 -0.81 -17.26 -18.82
N ASP A 134 -1.89 -16.53 -19.02
CA ASP A 134 -1.87 -15.23 -19.68
C ASP A 134 -1.48 -14.12 -18.69
N ALA A 135 -1.90 -14.27 -17.42
CA ALA A 135 -1.59 -13.30 -16.35
C ALA A 135 -1.29 -14.00 -15.01
N LEU A 136 -0.44 -13.35 -14.20
CA LEU A 136 -0.16 -13.67 -12.81
C LEU A 136 -0.93 -12.72 -11.90
N LEU A 137 -1.59 -13.26 -10.88
CA LEU A 137 -2.17 -12.50 -9.78
C LEU A 137 -1.47 -12.86 -8.47
N ILE A 138 -1.25 -11.87 -7.61
CA ILE A 138 -0.66 -12.08 -6.28
C ILE A 138 -1.71 -11.70 -5.24
N VAL A 139 -2.02 -12.65 -4.36
CA VAL A 139 -2.99 -12.48 -3.25
C VAL A 139 -2.37 -13.04 -1.98
N ASP A 140 -2.43 -12.28 -0.87
CA ASP A 140 -1.86 -12.72 0.40
C ASP A 140 -2.72 -13.81 1.05
N ALA A 141 -2.07 -14.63 1.88
CA ALA A 141 -2.64 -15.83 2.51
C ALA A 141 -3.84 -15.54 3.44
N ASP A 142 -3.98 -14.30 3.90
CA ASP A 142 -5.03 -13.81 4.80
C ASP A 142 -6.08 -12.94 4.11
N CYS A 143 -6.02 -12.84 2.78
CA CYS A 143 -6.87 -11.95 2.01
C CYS A 143 -8.08 -12.66 1.39
N THR A 144 -9.15 -11.89 1.23
CA THR A 144 -10.37 -12.29 0.52
C THR A 144 -10.59 -11.36 -0.67
N VAL A 145 -10.88 -11.93 -1.84
CA VAL A 145 -11.31 -11.17 -3.02
C VAL A 145 -12.83 -11.10 -3.00
N ALA A 146 -13.37 -9.93 -2.64
CA ALA A 146 -14.80 -9.76 -2.40
C ALA A 146 -15.62 -9.56 -3.70
N THR A 147 -14.97 -9.18 -4.80
CA THR A 147 -15.65 -8.87 -6.07
C THR A 147 -15.79 -10.13 -6.93
N ALA A 148 -17.01 -10.52 -7.24
CA ALA A 148 -17.27 -11.65 -8.15
C ALA A 148 -16.64 -11.40 -9.53
N GLY A 149 -15.91 -12.41 -10.05
CA GLY A 149 -15.15 -12.26 -11.31
C GLY A 149 -13.97 -11.29 -11.25
N GLY A 150 -13.65 -10.76 -10.06
CA GLY A 150 -12.61 -9.73 -9.86
C GLY A 150 -11.23 -10.18 -10.30
N LEU A 151 -10.84 -11.43 -10.05
CA LEU A 151 -9.53 -11.96 -10.47
C LEU A 151 -9.36 -11.90 -12.00
N HIS A 152 -10.32 -12.41 -12.75
CA HIS A 152 -10.29 -12.35 -14.23
C HIS A 152 -10.44 -10.92 -14.75
N GLY A 153 -11.22 -10.05 -14.03
CA GLY A 153 -11.34 -8.64 -14.34
C GLY A 153 -10.00 -7.91 -14.25
N LEU A 154 -9.24 -8.13 -13.18
CA LEU A 154 -7.87 -7.59 -13.01
C LEU A 154 -6.92 -8.10 -14.10
N ALA A 155 -6.97 -9.39 -14.40
CA ALA A 155 -6.14 -10.00 -15.44
C ALA A 155 -6.43 -9.38 -16.82
N ARG A 156 -7.71 -9.26 -17.20
CA ARG A 156 -8.10 -8.61 -18.46
C ARG A 156 -7.60 -7.18 -18.55
N LEU A 157 -7.74 -6.40 -17.47
CA LEU A 157 -7.26 -5.03 -17.44
C LEU A 157 -5.74 -4.97 -17.57
N ALA A 158 -5.00 -5.83 -16.87
CA ALA A 158 -3.55 -5.89 -16.94
C ALA A 158 -3.07 -6.25 -18.37
N LEU A 159 -3.71 -7.23 -19.00
CA LEU A 159 -3.41 -7.64 -20.37
C LEU A 159 -3.74 -6.54 -21.39
N ALA A 160 -4.93 -5.94 -21.29
CA ALA A 160 -5.36 -4.87 -22.20
C ALA A 160 -4.46 -3.63 -22.12
N GLN A 161 -3.96 -3.31 -20.92
CA GLN A 161 -3.08 -2.15 -20.71
C GLN A 161 -1.59 -2.47 -20.86
N GLY A 162 -1.20 -3.75 -20.89
CA GLY A 162 0.21 -4.18 -20.89
C GLY A 162 0.97 -3.69 -19.63
N ARG A 163 0.27 -3.50 -18.50
CA ARG A 163 0.78 -2.85 -17.29
C ARG A 163 0.37 -3.61 -16.03
N PRO A 164 1.11 -3.46 -14.93
CA PRO A 164 0.66 -3.93 -13.62
C PRO A 164 -0.65 -3.25 -13.23
N VAL A 165 -1.55 -4.00 -12.61
CA VAL A 165 -2.82 -3.48 -12.07
C VAL A 165 -2.89 -3.80 -10.59
N GLN A 166 -3.25 -2.79 -9.79
CA GLN A 166 -3.47 -2.89 -8.36
C GLN A 166 -4.96 -2.81 -8.05
N ALA A 167 -5.50 -3.84 -7.42
CA ALA A 167 -6.85 -3.81 -6.85
C ALA A 167 -6.95 -2.86 -5.64
N LEU A 168 -8.16 -2.51 -5.24
CA LEU A 168 -8.41 -1.85 -3.97
C LEU A 168 -8.10 -2.82 -2.82
N ASP A 169 -7.11 -2.49 -2.02
CA ASP A 169 -6.73 -3.23 -0.82
C ASP A 169 -7.23 -2.53 0.43
N LEU A 170 -8.11 -3.18 1.20
CA LEU A 170 -8.64 -2.65 2.46
C LEU A 170 -8.38 -3.61 3.63
N MET A 171 -7.89 -3.05 4.72
CA MET A 171 -7.86 -3.73 6.02
C MET A 171 -9.00 -3.24 6.91
N HIS A 172 -9.76 -4.18 7.44
CA HIS A 172 -10.86 -3.92 8.35
C HIS A 172 -10.41 -4.05 9.80
N ALA A 173 -10.94 -3.18 10.65
CA ALA A 173 -10.82 -3.36 12.09
C ALA A 173 -11.81 -4.47 12.51
N PRO A 174 -11.41 -5.42 13.38
CA PRO A 174 -12.33 -6.42 13.93
C PRO A 174 -13.56 -5.77 14.58
N GLU A 175 -14.66 -6.52 14.67
CA GLU A 175 -15.86 -6.06 15.36
C GLU A 175 -15.55 -5.73 16.82
N GLY A 176 -16.04 -4.60 17.33
CA GLY A 176 -15.71 -4.14 18.68
C GLY A 176 -14.31 -3.53 18.85
N ALA A 177 -13.52 -3.39 17.80
CA ALA A 177 -12.16 -2.86 17.87
C ALA A 177 -12.08 -1.49 18.55
N GLY A 178 -11.03 -1.30 19.34
CA GLY A 178 -10.75 -0.03 19.99
C GLY A 178 -10.39 1.09 19.02
N LEU A 179 -10.40 2.33 19.49
CA LEU A 179 -10.14 3.55 18.70
C LEU A 179 -8.86 3.45 17.85
N LYS A 180 -7.78 2.90 18.40
CA LYS A 180 -6.47 2.81 17.70
C LYS A 180 -6.56 2.00 16.41
N LEU A 181 -7.34 0.93 16.39
CA LEU A 181 -7.53 0.10 15.18
C LEU A 181 -8.48 0.77 14.19
N ARG A 182 -9.57 1.40 14.67
CA ARG A 182 -10.48 2.14 13.78
C ARG A 182 -9.78 3.31 13.08
N VAL A 183 -8.98 4.10 13.81
CA VAL A 183 -8.18 5.17 13.20
C VAL A 183 -7.14 4.62 12.22
N ALA A 184 -6.56 3.44 12.52
CA ALA A 184 -5.66 2.80 11.56
C ALA A 184 -6.36 2.32 10.30
N ALA A 185 -7.55 1.72 10.42
CA ALA A 185 -8.37 1.32 9.28
C ALA A 185 -8.76 2.54 8.43
N PHE A 186 -9.07 3.67 9.05
CA PHE A 186 -9.30 4.92 8.32
C PHE A 186 -8.04 5.43 7.61
N ALA A 187 -6.89 5.44 8.29
CA ALA A 187 -5.62 5.83 7.66
C ALA A 187 -5.27 4.91 6.47
N TRP A 188 -5.60 3.60 6.57
CA TRP A 188 -5.45 2.62 5.48
C TRP A 188 -6.36 2.98 4.29
N ARG A 189 -7.63 3.33 4.56
CA ARG A 189 -8.55 3.81 3.51
C ARG A 189 -8.03 5.08 2.81
N VAL A 190 -7.49 6.03 3.55
CA VAL A 190 -6.87 7.22 2.95
C VAL A 190 -5.72 6.83 2.04
N LYS A 191 -4.82 5.95 2.51
CA LYS A 191 -3.64 5.52 1.76
C LYS A 191 -4.00 4.68 0.53
N ASN A 192 -4.84 3.65 0.70
CA ASN A 192 -5.03 2.60 -0.31
C ASN A 192 -6.31 2.79 -1.15
N TRP A 193 -7.20 3.68 -0.77
CA TRP A 193 -8.42 3.97 -1.53
C TRP A 193 -8.48 5.42 -2.01
N VAL A 194 -8.52 6.39 -1.09
CA VAL A 194 -8.78 7.80 -1.44
C VAL A 194 -7.67 8.36 -2.33
N ARG A 195 -6.42 8.18 -1.93
CA ARG A 195 -5.26 8.67 -2.68
C ARG A 195 -5.11 8.03 -4.05
N PRO A 196 -5.15 6.68 -4.19
CA PRO A 196 -5.08 6.03 -5.50
C PRO A 196 -6.29 6.35 -6.39
N LEU A 197 -7.48 6.54 -5.82
CA LEU A 197 -8.66 6.96 -6.55
C LEU A 197 -8.50 8.37 -7.13
N GLY A 198 -7.95 9.29 -6.35
CA GLY A 198 -7.60 10.63 -6.82
C GLY A 198 -6.48 10.62 -7.84
N ALA A 199 -5.45 9.79 -7.64
CA ALA A 199 -4.39 9.59 -8.62
C ALA A 199 -4.95 9.09 -9.97
N LEU A 200 -5.83 8.08 -9.93
CA LEU A 200 -6.52 7.56 -11.11
C LEU A 200 -7.34 8.66 -11.81
N ALA A 201 -8.04 9.51 -11.04
CA ALA A 201 -8.81 10.63 -11.59
C ALA A 201 -7.95 11.66 -12.34
N MET A 202 -6.71 11.82 -11.92
CA MET A 202 -5.71 12.71 -12.54
C MET A 202 -4.88 12.03 -13.65
N GLY A 203 -5.14 10.75 -13.96
CA GLY A 203 -4.33 9.97 -14.90
C GLY A 203 -2.93 9.59 -14.34
N TRP A 204 -2.75 9.67 -13.03
CA TRP A 204 -1.51 9.30 -12.34
C TRP A 204 -1.46 7.79 -12.08
N PRO A 205 -0.27 7.18 -12.06
CA PRO A 205 -0.09 5.82 -11.59
C PRO A 205 -0.32 5.71 -10.07
N CYS A 206 -0.47 4.46 -9.59
CA CYS A 206 -0.51 4.18 -8.16
C CYS A 206 0.73 3.40 -7.72
N GLN A 207 0.90 3.23 -6.41
CA GLN A 207 1.84 2.27 -5.84
C GLN A 207 1.23 0.86 -5.84
N LEU A 208 2.06 -0.18 -5.88
CA LEU A 208 1.64 -1.53 -5.54
C LEU A 208 1.50 -1.64 -4.01
N MET A 209 0.57 -2.50 -3.55
CA MET A 209 0.14 -2.57 -2.15
C MET A 209 0.32 -3.95 -1.52
N GLY A 210 1.01 -4.86 -2.23
CA GLY A 210 1.37 -6.19 -1.73
C GLY A 210 0.38 -7.28 -2.11
N THR A 211 -0.92 -7.02 -2.09
CA THR A 211 -1.98 -7.98 -2.41
C THR A 211 -2.92 -7.43 -3.50
N GLY A 212 -3.65 -8.30 -4.20
CA GLY A 212 -4.54 -7.87 -5.29
C GLY A 212 -3.80 -7.26 -6.47
N MET A 213 -2.62 -7.76 -6.77
CA MET A 213 -1.79 -7.31 -7.88
C MET A 213 -1.91 -8.24 -9.07
N ALA A 214 -2.11 -7.70 -10.28
CA ALA A 214 -2.17 -8.47 -11.51
C ALA A 214 -1.10 -7.98 -12.50
N PHE A 215 -0.48 -8.94 -13.19
CA PHE A 215 0.62 -8.71 -14.14
C PHE A 215 0.43 -9.55 -15.38
N PRO A 216 0.65 -9.03 -16.61
CA PRO A 216 0.84 -9.88 -17.78
C PRO A 216 1.93 -10.92 -17.52
N TRP A 217 1.72 -12.16 -17.93
CA TRP A 217 2.68 -13.25 -17.63
C TRP A 217 4.09 -13.00 -18.19
N ALA A 218 4.16 -12.45 -19.41
CA ALA A 218 5.45 -12.08 -20.00
C ALA A 218 6.24 -11.08 -19.14
N MET A 219 5.55 -10.17 -18.46
CA MET A 219 6.15 -9.24 -17.50
C MET A 219 6.52 -9.96 -16.20
N ALA A 220 5.62 -10.79 -15.66
CA ALA A 220 5.79 -11.48 -14.38
C ALA A 220 7.08 -12.31 -14.34
N ARG A 221 7.43 -13.00 -15.45
CA ARG A 221 8.67 -13.78 -15.55
C ARG A 221 9.97 -12.97 -15.51
N GLN A 222 9.89 -11.66 -15.73
CA GLN A 222 11.05 -10.77 -15.81
C GLN A 222 11.12 -9.80 -14.62
N MET A 223 10.14 -9.85 -13.71
CA MET A 223 10.12 -8.96 -12.54
C MET A 223 11.27 -9.24 -11.58
N PRO A 224 11.91 -8.22 -11.01
CA PRO A 224 12.97 -8.37 -10.00
C PRO A 224 12.35 -8.67 -8.62
N LEU A 225 11.76 -9.86 -8.46
CA LEU A 225 11.03 -10.27 -7.25
C LEU A 225 11.92 -10.65 -6.09
N ALA A 226 13.09 -11.25 -6.36
CA ALA A 226 14.02 -11.74 -5.34
C ALA A 226 14.57 -10.59 -4.50
N SER A 227 13.85 -10.19 -3.45
CA SER A 227 14.15 -9.06 -2.59
C SER A 227 13.84 -9.39 -1.13
N GLY A 228 14.71 -8.94 -0.22
CA GLY A 228 14.49 -8.97 1.23
C GLY A 228 13.98 -7.63 1.80
N GLU A 229 13.53 -6.70 0.94
CA GLU A 229 12.98 -5.41 1.39
C GLU A 229 11.66 -5.61 2.14
N LEU A 230 11.44 -4.75 3.15
CA LEU A 230 10.24 -4.81 4.01
C LEU A 230 8.94 -4.40 3.30
N VAL A 231 9.07 -3.68 2.19
CA VAL A 231 8.00 -3.16 1.32
C VAL A 231 8.36 -3.47 -0.13
N GLU A 232 8.50 -4.75 -0.42
CA GLU A 232 8.92 -5.29 -1.72
C GLU A 232 7.97 -4.90 -2.85
N ASP A 233 6.70 -4.74 -2.53
CA ASP A 233 5.64 -4.26 -3.42
C ASP A 233 5.89 -2.85 -3.95
N MET A 234 6.19 -1.91 -3.04
CA MET A 234 6.52 -0.53 -3.42
C MET A 234 7.80 -0.50 -4.27
N GLN A 235 8.81 -1.30 -3.90
CA GLN A 235 10.04 -1.41 -4.67
C GLN A 235 9.79 -1.97 -6.07
N LEU A 236 8.97 -3.02 -6.18
CA LEU A 236 8.58 -3.62 -7.45
C LEU A 236 7.84 -2.60 -8.33
N GLY A 237 6.85 -1.89 -7.77
CA GLY A 237 6.08 -0.87 -8.49
C GLY A 237 6.98 0.23 -9.07
N MET A 238 7.98 0.66 -8.32
CA MET A 238 8.97 1.62 -8.80
C MET A 238 9.87 1.04 -9.90
N ALA A 239 10.36 -0.19 -9.74
CA ALA A 239 11.21 -0.84 -10.75
C ALA A 239 10.46 -0.93 -12.09
N LEU A 240 9.18 -1.32 -12.05
CA LEU A 240 8.32 -1.39 -13.23
C LEU A 240 8.02 0.01 -13.82
N ALA A 241 7.83 1.03 -12.98
CA ALA A 241 7.65 2.39 -13.47
C ALA A 241 8.91 2.91 -14.19
N LEU A 242 10.10 2.60 -13.67
CA LEU A 242 11.38 2.97 -14.30
C LEU A 242 11.61 2.27 -15.65
N THR A 243 10.98 1.13 -15.91
CA THR A 243 10.99 0.47 -17.22
C THR A 243 9.85 0.90 -18.14
N GLY A 244 9.04 1.91 -17.74
CA GLY A 244 7.98 2.49 -18.55
C GLY A 244 6.59 1.88 -18.35
N THR A 245 6.45 0.95 -17.41
CA THR A 245 5.18 0.27 -17.09
C THR A 245 4.71 0.55 -15.66
N PRO A 246 4.40 1.83 -15.30
CA PRO A 246 3.94 2.18 -13.96
C PRO A 246 2.58 1.54 -13.64
N PRO A 247 2.32 1.10 -12.38
CA PRO A 247 1.09 0.41 -12.00
C PRO A 247 -0.17 1.27 -12.18
N LEU A 248 -1.29 0.60 -12.47
CA LEU A 248 -2.61 1.19 -12.65
C LEU A 248 -3.54 0.76 -11.50
N PHE A 249 -4.34 1.69 -10.97
CA PHE A 249 -5.30 1.40 -9.92
C PHE A 249 -6.64 0.91 -10.49
N CYS A 250 -7.17 -0.19 -9.94
CA CYS A 250 -8.49 -0.75 -10.26
C CYS A 250 -9.36 -0.77 -9.00
N PRO A 251 -10.12 0.30 -8.70
CA PRO A 251 -10.96 0.39 -7.50
C PRO A 251 -12.17 -0.54 -7.53
N GLN A 252 -12.50 -1.14 -8.68
CA GLN A 252 -13.64 -2.02 -8.90
C GLN A 252 -13.47 -3.40 -8.28
N VAL A 253 -12.24 -3.82 -8.06
CA VAL A 253 -11.94 -5.10 -7.43
C VAL A 253 -11.45 -4.85 -6.01
N LEU A 254 -12.20 -5.37 -5.04
CA LEU A 254 -11.88 -5.28 -3.63
C LEU A 254 -11.17 -6.55 -3.15
N VAL A 255 -9.97 -6.36 -2.63
CA VAL A 255 -9.27 -7.34 -1.80
C VAL A 255 -9.29 -6.83 -0.37
N SER A 256 -9.62 -7.68 0.57
CA SER A 256 -9.74 -7.27 1.98
C SER A 256 -9.11 -8.28 2.92
N SER A 257 -8.60 -7.76 4.03
CA SER A 257 -8.09 -8.52 5.18
C SER A 257 -8.51 -7.84 6.50
N GLU A 258 -8.22 -8.48 7.62
CA GLU A 258 -8.47 -7.93 8.95
C GLU A 258 -7.15 -7.61 9.65
N PHE A 259 -7.17 -6.57 10.49
CA PHE A 259 -6.05 -6.32 11.39
C PHE A 259 -5.93 -7.46 12.40
N PRO A 260 -4.71 -7.87 12.79
CA PRO A 260 -4.52 -8.85 13.85
C PRO A 260 -5.17 -8.38 15.17
N ASP A 261 -5.70 -9.31 15.96
CA ASP A 261 -6.29 -9.01 17.27
C ASP A 261 -5.23 -8.65 18.32
N ALA A 262 -4.07 -9.32 18.27
CA ALA A 262 -3.00 -9.09 19.22
C ALA A 262 -2.33 -7.72 19.02
N ALA A 263 -2.31 -6.89 20.07
CA ALA A 263 -1.73 -5.54 20.02
C ALA A 263 -0.24 -5.52 19.65
N SER A 264 0.52 -6.54 20.06
CA SER A 264 1.93 -6.73 19.70
C SER A 264 2.12 -6.97 18.21
N ALA A 265 1.28 -7.81 17.62
CA ALA A 265 1.26 -8.10 16.18
C ALA A 265 0.96 -6.86 15.36
N VAL A 266 -0.09 -6.10 15.73
CA VAL A 266 -0.44 -4.82 15.10
C VAL A 266 0.73 -3.83 15.17
N GLN A 267 1.41 -3.73 16.32
CA GLN A 267 2.53 -2.82 16.49
C GLN A 267 3.75 -3.21 15.63
N SER A 268 4.07 -4.51 15.59
CA SER A 268 5.16 -5.05 14.78
C SER A 268 4.90 -4.82 13.28
N GLN A 269 3.70 -5.16 12.80
CA GLN A 269 3.28 -4.97 11.43
C GLN A 269 3.34 -3.49 11.00
N ARG A 270 2.80 -2.58 11.81
CA ARG A 270 2.83 -1.12 11.55
C ARG A 270 4.25 -0.59 11.52
N ARG A 271 5.10 -1.01 12.47
CA ARG A 271 6.50 -0.61 12.51
C ARG A 271 7.21 -1.00 11.22
N ARG A 272 6.99 -2.23 10.75
CA ARG A 272 7.54 -2.72 9.48
C ARG A 272 7.12 -1.84 8.30
N TRP A 273 5.83 -1.57 8.16
CA TRP A 273 5.31 -0.77 7.05
C TRP A 273 5.74 0.70 7.10
N GLU A 274 5.62 1.34 8.27
CA GLU A 274 5.97 2.77 8.40
C GLU A 274 7.49 2.98 8.25
N HIS A 275 8.32 2.12 8.86
CA HIS A 275 9.79 2.19 8.68
C HIS A 275 10.22 1.83 7.24
N GLY A 276 9.57 0.84 6.64
CA GLY A 276 9.78 0.49 5.23
C GLY A 276 9.48 1.68 4.32
N HIS A 277 8.29 2.28 4.45
CA HIS A 277 7.88 3.45 3.65
C HIS A 277 8.84 4.64 3.82
N LEU A 278 9.24 4.99 5.04
CA LEU A 278 10.22 6.05 5.28
C LEU A 278 11.56 5.73 4.60
N GLY A 279 11.99 4.48 4.64
CA GLY A 279 13.18 4.02 3.91
C GLY A 279 13.06 4.20 2.41
N MET A 280 11.88 3.96 1.85
CA MET A 280 11.59 4.18 0.43
C MET A 280 11.64 5.66 0.07
N ILE A 281 11.01 6.53 0.87
CA ILE A 281 11.07 7.98 0.65
C ILE A 281 12.50 8.47 0.56
N VAL A 282 13.31 8.17 1.58
CA VAL A 282 14.69 8.70 1.66
C VAL A 282 15.57 8.18 0.53
N ARG A 283 15.45 6.89 0.18
CA ARG A 283 16.34 6.26 -0.82
C ARG A 283 15.90 6.48 -2.26
N HIS A 284 14.60 6.52 -2.52
CA HIS A 284 14.09 6.42 -3.88
C HIS A 284 13.43 7.68 -4.42
N VAL A 285 12.81 8.53 -3.56
CA VAL A 285 12.16 9.76 -4.04
C VAL A 285 13.14 10.67 -4.79
N PRO A 286 14.35 10.98 -4.28
CA PRO A 286 15.28 11.84 -5.01
C PRO A 286 15.68 11.24 -6.38
N ARG A 287 15.88 9.92 -6.44
CA ARG A 287 16.21 9.21 -7.68
C ARG A 287 15.07 9.25 -8.69
N LEU A 288 13.84 9.02 -8.24
CA LEU A 288 12.65 9.08 -9.09
C LEU A 288 12.44 10.49 -9.65
N PHE A 289 12.58 11.53 -8.83
CA PHE A 289 12.53 12.92 -9.28
C PHE A 289 13.58 13.22 -10.36
N GLY A 290 14.83 12.85 -10.12
CA GLY A 290 15.91 13.03 -11.09
C GLY A 290 15.63 12.33 -12.41
N GLN A 291 15.14 11.07 -12.37
CA GLN A 291 14.78 10.32 -13.57
C GLN A 291 13.54 10.89 -14.28
N ALA A 292 12.53 11.35 -13.53
CA ALA A 292 11.34 11.98 -14.10
C ALA A 292 11.69 13.24 -14.89
N ILE A 293 12.54 14.09 -14.33
CA ILE A 293 13.01 15.32 -15.00
C ILE A 293 13.86 14.97 -16.21
N ALA A 294 14.83 14.07 -16.07
CA ALA A 294 15.74 13.71 -17.16
C ALA A 294 15.00 13.08 -18.35
N ARG A 295 13.96 12.29 -18.10
CA ARG A 295 13.15 11.62 -19.12
C ARG A 295 11.93 12.44 -19.58
N ARG A 296 11.65 13.57 -18.93
CA ARG A 296 10.41 14.35 -19.11
C ARG A 296 9.15 13.50 -18.94
N ASP A 297 9.18 12.58 -17.99
CA ASP A 297 8.12 11.61 -17.72
C ASP A 297 7.22 12.10 -16.56
N GLY A 298 6.05 12.64 -16.91
CA GLY A 298 5.06 13.11 -15.94
C GLY A 298 4.46 12.01 -15.08
N ARG A 299 4.39 10.76 -15.57
CA ARG A 299 3.89 9.62 -14.78
C ARG A 299 4.88 9.23 -13.69
N LEU A 300 6.16 9.24 -14.03
CA LEU A 300 7.23 8.97 -13.05
C LEU A 300 7.32 10.09 -12.01
N LEU A 301 7.11 11.36 -12.43
CA LEU A 301 7.01 12.49 -11.50
C LEU A 301 5.83 12.33 -10.55
N ALA A 302 4.66 11.99 -11.07
CA ALA A 302 3.46 11.75 -10.27
C ALA A 302 3.66 10.64 -9.22
N LEU A 303 4.32 9.53 -9.62
CA LEU A 303 4.66 8.43 -8.69
C LEU A 303 5.67 8.89 -7.62
N ALA A 304 6.65 9.70 -7.99
CA ALA A 304 7.62 10.28 -7.04
C ALA A 304 6.94 11.19 -6.02
N LEU A 305 6.01 12.04 -6.47
CA LEU A 305 5.20 12.92 -5.62
C LEU A 305 4.29 12.11 -4.68
N ASP A 306 3.64 11.07 -5.19
CA ASP A 306 2.81 10.18 -4.37
C ASP A 306 3.63 9.45 -3.31
N LEU A 307 4.80 8.89 -3.67
CA LEU A 307 5.71 8.23 -2.74
C LEU A 307 6.25 9.20 -1.68
N ALA A 308 6.44 10.48 -2.01
CA ALA A 308 6.96 11.49 -1.10
C ALA A 308 5.99 11.85 0.05
N VAL A 309 4.72 11.46 -0.04
CA VAL A 309 3.75 11.66 1.06
C VAL A 309 4.04 10.68 2.19
N PRO A 310 4.55 11.12 3.35
CA PRO A 310 4.91 10.23 4.45
C PRO A 310 3.65 9.67 5.13
N PRO A 311 3.79 8.71 6.06
CA PRO A 311 2.69 8.28 6.91
C PRO A 311 1.95 9.47 7.52
N LEU A 312 0.61 9.46 7.44
CA LEU A 312 -0.23 10.64 7.74
C LEU A 312 0.02 11.20 9.15
N ALA A 313 0.19 10.31 10.15
CA ALA A 313 0.49 10.74 11.52
C ALA A 313 1.84 11.47 11.63
N LEU A 314 2.85 11.02 10.87
CA LEU A 314 4.15 11.69 10.83
C LEU A 314 4.04 13.07 10.18
N LEU A 315 3.29 13.18 9.08
CA LEU A 315 3.08 14.48 8.40
C LEU A 315 2.42 15.49 9.35
N VAL A 316 1.41 15.07 10.12
CA VAL A 316 0.78 15.92 11.15
C VAL A 316 1.79 16.33 12.21
N LEU A 317 2.57 15.39 12.77
CA LEU A 317 3.57 15.71 13.80
C LEU A 317 4.64 16.69 13.31
N LEU A 318 5.15 16.49 12.09
CA LEU A 318 6.15 17.39 11.50
C LEU A 318 5.58 18.78 11.27
N LEU A 319 4.34 18.90 10.77
CA LEU A 319 3.69 20.20 10.60
C LEU A 319 3.42 20.89 11.95
N LEU A 320 3.01 20.15 12.98
CA LEU A 320 2.85 20.73 14.32
C LEU A 320 4.17 21.25 14.88
N ALA A 321 5.27 20.49 14.70
CA ALA A 321 6.60 20.91 15.12
C ALA A 321 7.07 22.18 14.37
N VAL A 322 6.85 22.24 13.06
CA VAL A 322 7.17 23.43 12.23
C VAL A 322 6.30 24.63 12.62
N ASN A 323 5.01 24.43 12.92
CA ASN A 323 4.13 25.49 13.41
C ASN A 323 4.60 26.05 14.76
N ALA A 324 4.98 25.17 15.71
CA ALA A 324 5.52 25.60 17.01
C ALA A 324 6.83 26.39 16.84
N LEU A 325 7.72 25.95 15.97
CA LEU A 325 8.98 26.64 15.69
C LEU A 325 8.73 27.99 14.97
N ALA A 326 7.79 28.05 14.03
CA ALA A 326 7.41 29.28 13.33
C ALA A 326 6.76 30.30 14.29
N LEU A 327 5.94 29.84 15.25
CA LEU A 327 5.38 30.69 16.29
C LEU A 327 6.49 31.25 17.18
N LEU A 328 7.41 30.40 17.64
CA LEU A 328 8.54 30.85 18.46
C LEU A 328 9.39 31.91 17.73
N THR A 329 9.70 31.69 16.45
CA THR A 329 10.45 32.67 15.65
C THR A 329 9.70 33.99 15.47
N ALA A 330 8.39 33.96 15.26
CA ALA A 330 7.55 35.14 15.15
C ALA A 330 7.55 35.94 16.44
N LEU A 331 7.44 35.27 17.61
CA LEU A 331 7.51 35.91 18.94
C LEU A 331 8.87 36.54 19.23
N LEU A 332 9.94 35.97 18.64
CA LEU A 332 11.32 36.50 18.77
C LEU A 332 11.66 37.57 17.70
N GLY A 333 10.66 38.09 16.98
CA GLY A 333 10.84 39.16 15.99
C GLY A 333 11.26 38.67 14.59
N GLY A 334 11.19 37.40 14.29
CA GLY A 334 11.54 36.82 12.99
C GLY A 334 10.49 37.00 11.88
N GLY A 335 9.40 37.73 12.16
CA GLY A 335 8.32 37.97 11.20
C GLY A 335 7.26 36.87 11.17
N ALA A 336 6.05 37.22 10.71
CA ALA A 336 4.88 36.31 10.74
C ALA A 336 4.73 35.41 9.50
N ALA A 337 5.44 35.71 8.41
CA ALA A 337 5.22 35.01 7.13
C ALA A 337 5.40 33.49 7.19
N PRO A 338 6.44 32.91 7.83
CA PRO A 338 6.57 31.47 7.97
C PRO A 338 5.44 30.86 8.80
N LEU A 339 4.96 31.55 9.85
CA LEU A 339 3.85 31.08 10.67
C LEU A 339 2.55 31.02 9.87
N VAL A 340 2.25 32.05 9.08
CA VAL A 340 1.06 32.08 8.22
C VAL A 340 1.07 30.93 7.25
N LEU A 341 2.21 30.68 6.59
CA LEU A 341 2.32 29.55 5.64
C LEU A 341 2.22 28.19 6.37
N ALA A 342 2.85 28.03 7.54
CA ALA A 342 2.77 26.82 8.34
C ALA A 342 1.33 26.52 8.76
N MET A 343 0.59 27.53 9.21
CA MET A 343 -0.84 27.42 9.56
C MET A 343 -1.69 27.07 8.34
N ALA A 344 -1.42 27.69 7.20
CA ALA A 344 -2.12 27.38 5.95
C ALA A 344 -1.89 25.90 5.52
N CYS A 345 -0.66 25.39 5.59
CA CYS A 345 -0.37 23.98 5.34
C CYS A 345 -1.10 23.05 6.33
N LEU A 346 -1.12 23.39 7.61
CA LEU A 346 -1.82 22.60 8.63
C LEU A 346 -3.34 22.62 8.40
N ALA A 347 -3.91 23.78 8.07
CA ALA A 347 -5.33 23.91 7.75
C ALA A 347 -5.71 23.12 6.48
N LEU A 348 -4.88 23.17 5.43
CA LEU A 348 -5.10 22.41 4.21
C LEU A 348 -5.02 20.89 4.46
N LEU A 349 -4.06 20.44 5.26
CA LEU A 349 -3.96 19.04 5.68
C LEU A 349 -5.20 18.61 6.48
N ALA A 350 -5.62 19.41 7.46
CA ALA A 350 -6.82 19.13 8.26
C ALA A 350 -8.08 19.08 7.39
N ALA A 351 -8.25 20.02 6.47
CA ALA A 351 -9.37 20.03 5.52
C ALA A 351 -9.37 18.77 4.63
N GLY A 352 -8.20 18.36 4.11
CA GLY A 352 -8.05 17.12 3.32
C GLY A 352 -8.42 15.87 4.12
N ILE A 353 -7.94 15.76 5.38
CA ILE A 353 -8.26 14.63 6.26
C ILE A 353 -9.77 14.60 6.59
N LEU A 354 -10.38 15.75 6.91
CA LEU A 354 -11.80 15.85 7.21
C LEU A 354 -12.66 15.52 5.98
N ALA A 355 -12.26 15.99 4.79
CA ALA A 355 -12.91 15.62 3.54
C ALA A 355 -12.83 14.11 3.28
N ALA A 356 -11.64 13.51 3.41
CA ALA A 356 -11.47 12.07 3.28
C ALA A 356 -12.29 11.29 4.32
N TRP A 357 -12.35 11.76 5.57
CA TRP A 357 -13.19 11.17 6.60
C TRP A 357 -14.68 11.27 6.22
N TRP A 358 -15.14 12.44 5.78
CA TRP A 358 -16.53 12.63 5.37
C TRP A 358 -16.93 11.72 4.21
N GLY A 359 -16.07 11.55 3.21
CA GLY A 359 -16.34 10.73 2.03
C GLY A 359 -16.23 9.22 2.27
N TRP A 360 -15.22 8.78 3.05
CA TRP A 360 -14.84 7.36 3.13
C TRP A 360 -14.61 6.83 4.54
N GLY A 361 -14.58 7.70 5.56
CA GLY A 361 -14.19 7.32 6.92
C GLY A 361 -15.32 7.17 7.92
N ARG A 362 -16.49 7.77 7.69
CA ARG A 362 -17.61 7.82 8.67
C ARG A 362 -18.11 6.46 9.16
N ALA A 363 -18.03 5.44 8.31
CA ALA A 363 -18.42 4.08 8.66
C ALA A 363 -17.41 3.40 9.60
N VAL A 364 -16.19 3.93 9.74
CA VAL A 364 -15.08 3.32 10.49
C VAL A 364 -14.72 4.13 11.73
N VAL A 365 -14.75 5.46 11.62
CA VAL A 365 -14.40 6.41 12.70
C VAL A 365 -15.58 7.34 12.91
N SER A 366 -16.17 7.35 14.09
CA SER A 366 -17.26 8.26 14.44
C SER A 366 -16.74 9.71 14.59
N ALA A 367 -17.65 10.70 14.53
CA ALA A 367 -17.29 12.09 14.78
C ALA A 367 -16.71 12.32 16.18
N ARG A 368 -17.15 11.54 17.18
CA ARG A 368 -16.60 11.58 18.55
C ARG A 368 -15.16 11.06 18.59
N ASP A 369 -14.87 10.03 17.82
CA ASP A 369 -13.51 9.46 17.74
C ASP A 369 -12.50 10.48 17.18
N LEU A 370 -12.93 11.41 16.31
CA LEU A 370 -12.05 12.45 15.76
C LEU A 370 -11.44 13.34 16.84
N LEU A 371 -12.16 13.58 17.95
CA LEU A 371 -11.63 14.35 19.08
C LEU A 371 -10.44 13.67 19.75
N ALA A 372 -10.32 12.36 19.66
CA ALA A 372 -9.21 11.59 20.22
C ALA A 372 -8.06 11.34 19.23
N VAL A 373 -8.23 11.67 17.94
CA VAL A 373 -7.18 11.52 16.91
C VAL A 373 -5.89 12.27 17.25
N PRO A 374 -5.91 13.52 17.77
CA PRO A 374 -4.68 14.22 18.17
C PRO A 374 -3.87 13.42 19.20
N TRP A 375 -4.54 12.80 20.18
CA TRP A 375 -3.88 11.94 21.17
C TRP A 375 -3.30 10.68 20.55
N TYR A 376 -4.02 10.06 19.61
CA TYR A 376 -3.51 8.94 18.86
C TYR A 376 -2.25 9.31 18.04
N VAL A 377 -2.23 10.46 17.38
CA VAL A 377 -1.08 10.95 16.61
C VAL A 377 0.13 11.17 17.54
N LEU A 378 -0.05 11.78 18.70
CA LEU A 378 1.02 11.95 19.68
C LEU A 378 1.57 10.62 20.20
N SER A 379 0.71 9.61 20.37
CA SER A 379 1.14 8.26 20.78
C SER A 379 2.05 7.56 19.78
N LYS A 380 2.13 8.05 18.53
CA LYS A 380 3.03 7.55 17.49
C LYS A 380 4.46 8.11 17.57
N LEU A 381 4.70 9.13 18.37
CA LEU A 381 6.00 9.77 18.48
C LEU A 381 7.15 8.79 18.77
N PRO A 382 7.02 7.82 19.71
CA PRO A 382 8.08 6.85 19.97
C PRO A 382 8.40 5.96 18.75
N LEU A 383 7.41 5.64 17.91
CA LEU A 383 7.61 4.85 16.70
C LEU A 383 8.53 5.57 15.71
N TYR A 384 8.28 6.86 15.47
CA TYR A 384 9.07 7.67 14.53
C TYR A 384 10.44 8.02 15.06
N LEU A 385 10.57 8.32 16.36
CA LEU A 385 11.88 8.46 17.01
C LEU A 385 12.69 7.16 16.92
N GLY A 386 12.02 6.02 17.09
CA GLY A 386 12.64 4.71 16.96
C GLY A 386 13.22 4.42 15.56
N TYR A 387 12.73 5.07 14.52
CA TYR A 387 13.29 4.93 13.17
C TYR A 387 14.77 5.36 13.08
N TRP A 388 15.16 6.40 13.79
CA TRP A 388 16.52 6.92 13.80
C TRP A 388 17.47 6.06 14.64
N PHE A 389 16.98 5.47 15.75
CA PHE A 389 17.81 4.75 16.71
C PHE A 389 17.76 3.22 16.58
N LYS A 390 16.60 2.68 16.16
CA LYS A 390 16.31 1.23 16.11
C LYS A 390 15.53 0.88 14.83
N ARG A 391 16.09 1.25 13.67
CA ARG A 391 15.45 0.95 12.39
C ARG A 391 15.30 -0.56 12.20
N GLN A 392 14.10 -1.03 11.90
CA GLN A 392 13.88 -2.41 11.49
C GLN A 392 14.46 -2.61 10.09
N LYS A 393 15.35 -3.58 9.94
CA LYS A 393 16.02 -3.93 8.66
C LYS A 393 15.64 -5.32 8.19
N GLU A 394 15.20 -6.18 9.13
CA GLU A 394 14.90 -7.58 8.86
C GLU A 394 13.39 -7.81 8.88
N TRP A 395 12.96 -8.75 8.05
CA TRP A 395 11.59 -9.22 8.08
C TRP A 395 11.34 -10.03 9.34
N VAL A 396 10.29 -9.69 10.07
CA VAL A 396 9.84 -10.40 11.28
C VAL A 396 8.39 -10.81 11.05
N ARG A 397 8.07 -12.06 11.35
CA ARG A 397 6.71 -12.59 11.29
C ARG A 397 5.76 -11.75 12.15
N THR A 398 4.53 -11.59 11.68
CA THR A 398 3.42 -11.07 12.48
C THR A 398 2.71 -12.25 13.12
N ASP A 399 2.83 -12.41 14.45
CA ASP A 399 2.12 -13.47 15.18
C ASP A 399 0.61 -13.17 15.16
N ARG A 400 -0.20 -14.21 14.83
CA ARG A 400 -1.66 -14.13 14.73
C ARG A 400 -2.35 -15.06 15.73
N GLU A 401 -1.66 -15.39 16.83
CA GLU A 401 -2.26 -16.13 17.94
C GLU A 401 -3.11 -15.23 18.82
#